data_8bdb7c9394e9b2e080ac75246b617669
#
_entry.id   8bdb7c9394e9b2e080ac75246b617669
#
_cell.length_a   1.000
_cell.length_b   1.000
_cell.length_c   1.000
_cell.angle_alpha   90.00
_cell.angle_beta   90.00
_cell.angle_gamma   90.00
#
_symmetry.space_group_name_H-M   'P 1'
#
loop_
_entity.id
_entity.type
_entity.pdbx_description
1 polymer ?
#
loop_
_entity_poly.entity_id
_entity_poly.type
_entity_poly.pdbx_seq_one_letter_code
_entity_poly.pdbx_strand_id
1 'polypeptide(L)'
;GKDVVQAAKRKDRIAEQIISDGGKELGRSAVAVIKTLQMEREKFQIAYVGGVFRAAGEMILKPLRMEVDKVAPRAYFQPPHFSPAVAAARMARERINHIALAV
;
A
#
# COMPACT_ATOMS: atom_id res chain seq x y z
N GLY A 1 14.78 -1.73 3.98
CA GLY A 1 15.13 -0.85 5.07
C GLY A 1 15.56 0.53 4.64
N LYS A 2 15.95 1.32 5.61
CA LYS A 2 16.34 2.71 5.37
C LYS A 2 17.53 2.84 4.43
N ASP A 3 18.48 1.92 4.50
CA ASP A 3 19.67 1.96 3.64
C ASP A 3 19.31 1.81 2.16
N VAL A 4 18.37 0.93 1.85
CA VAL A 4 17.91 0.74 0.48
C VAL A 4 17.17 1.98 -0.02
N VAL A 5 16.34 2.58 0.84
CA VAL A 5 15.63 3.80 0.48
C VAL A 5 16.60 4.96 0.24
N GLN A 6 17.63 5.10 1.09
CA GLN A 6 18.63 6.14 0.92
C GLN A 6 19.40 5.96 -0.39
N ALA A 7 19.75 4.73 -0.72
CA ALA A 7 20.44 4.43 -1.98
C ALA A 7 19.55 4.77 -3.19
N ALA A 8 18.25 4.44 -3.12
CA ALA A 8 17.30 4.78 -4.17
C ALA A 8 17.16 6.28 -4.35
N LYS A 9 17.16 7.05 -3.25
CA LYS A 9 17.11 8.51 -3.30
C LYS A 9 18.35 9.10 -3.96
N ARG A 10 19.47 8.37 -3.93
CA ARG A 10 20.70 8.74 -4.64
C ARG A 10 20.75 8.16 -6.06
N LYS A 11 19.60 7.67 -6.57
CA LYS A 11 19.45 7.10 -7.92
C LYS A 11 20.25 5.82 -8.15
N ASP A 12 20.40 5.00 -7.12
CA ASP A 12 20.94 3.66 -7.25
C ASP A 12 19.89 2.75 -7.88
N ARG A 13 20.15 2.25 -9.08
CA ARG A 13 19.19 1.46 -9.85
C ARG A 13 18.81 0.15 -9.14
N ILE A 14 19.76 -0.48 -8.47
CA ILE A 14 19.49 -1.75 -7.77
C ILE A 14 18.54 -1.47 -6.60
N ALA A 15 18.79 -0.41 -5.83
CA ALA A 15 17.92 -0.04 -4.72
C ALA A 15 16.53 0.36 -5.20
N GLU A 16 16.45 1.11 -6.29
CA GLU A 16 15.16 1.48 -6.90
C GLU A 16 14.39 0.24 -7.32
N GLN A 17 15.06 -0.74 -7.91
CA GLN A 17 14.43 -1.98 -8.34
C GLN A 17 13.92 -2.78 -7.14
N ILE A 18 14.68 -2.85 -6.06
CA ILE A 18 14.25 -3.55 -4.84
C ILE A 18 12.97 -2.93 -4.29
N ILE A 19 12.91 -1.60 -4.22
CA ILE A 19 11.74 -0.89 -3.72
C ILE A 19 10.55 -1.09 -4.65
N SER A 20 10.77 -1.00 -5.96
CA SER A 20 9.73 -1.22 -6.95
C SER A 20 9.16 -2.63 -6.87
N ASP A 21 10.03 -3.64 -6.76
CA ASP A 21 9.60 -5.03 -6.62
C ASP A 21 8.83 -5.24 -5.32
N GLY A 22 9.25 -4.59 -4.24
CA GLY A 22 8.53 -4.62 -2.97
C GLY A 22 7.13 -4.04 -3.10
N GLY A 23 7.00 -2.93 -3.82
CA GLY A 23 5.70 -2.33 -4.10
C GLY A 23 4.78 -3.25 -4.90
N LYS A 24 5.33 -3.93 -5.91
CA LYS A 24 4.58 -4.91 -6.70
C LYS A 24 4.10 -6.07 -5.83
N GLU A 25 4.94 -6.58 -4.95
CA GLU A 25 4.58 -7.68 -4.06
C GLU A 25 3.46 -7.28 -3.10
N LEU A 26 3.55 -6.07 -2.55
CA LEU A 26 2.48 -5.53 -1.72
C LEU A 26 1.20 -5.38 -2.52
N GLY A 27 1.30 -4.94 -3.76
CA GLY A 27 0.16 -4.81 -4.66
C GLY A 27 -0.51 -6.16 -4.93
N ARG A 28 0.28 -7.19 -5.16
CA ARG A 28 -0.25 -8.55 -5.35
C ARG A 28 -0.95 -9.06 -4.11
N SER A 29 -0.40 -8.78 -2.93
CA SER A 29 -1.04 -9.15 -1.67
C SER A 29 -2.37 -8.42 -1.50
N ALA A 30 -2.39 -7.11 -1.78
CA ALA A 30 -3.61 -6.32 -1.71
C ALA A 30 -4.67 -6.84 -2.70
N VAL A 31 -4.26 -7.18 -3.91
CA VAL A 31 -5.16 -7.76 -4.94
C VAL A 31 -5.76 -9.06 -4.45
N ALA A 32 -4.97 -9.91 -3.81
CA ALA A 32 -5.47 -11.17 -3.26
C ALA A 32 -6.58 -10.93 -2.22
N VAL A 33 -6.40 -9.95 -1.35
CA VAL A 33 -7.40 -9.57 -0.35
C VAL A 33 -8.65 -9.01 -1.04
N ILE A 34 -8.45 -8.11 -2.01
CA ILE A 34 -9.56 -7.50 -2.76
C ILE A 34 -10.43 -8.57 -3.42
N LYS A 35 -9.79 -9.53 -4.07
CA LYS A 35 -10.50 -10.62 -4.73
C LYS A 35 -11.23 -11.52 -3.74
N THR A 36 -10.58 -11.83 -2.62
CA THR A 36 -11.19 -12.64 -1.56
C THR A 36 -12.45 -11.98 -1.01
N LEU A 37 -12.40 -10.65 -0.83
CA LEU A 37 -13.53 -9.87 -0.33
C LEU A 37 -14.52 -9.46 -1.42
N GLN A 38 -14.23 -9.78 -2.68
CA GLN A 38 -15.05 -9.43 -3.83
C GLN A 38 -15.33 -7.93 -3.93
N MET A 39 -14.28 -7.12 -3.76
CA MET A 39 -14.37 -5.67 -3.73
C MET A 39 -13.84 -5.00 -5.00
N GLU A 40 -13.67 -5.75 -6.08
CA GLU A 40 -13.04 -5.23 -7.30
C GLU A 40 -13.78 -4.03 -7.91
N ARG A 41 -15.09 -3.98 -7.75
CA ARG A 41 -15.93 -2.92 -8.32
C ARG A 41 -16.32 -1.84 -7.33
N GLU A 42 -15.93 -1.99 -6.08
CA GLU A 42 -16.30 -1.06 -5.04
C GLU A 42 -15.31 0.09 -4.93
N LYS A 43 -15.79 1.24 -4.47
CA LYS A 43 -14.94 2.35 -4.12
C LYS A 43 -14.58 2.20 -2.65
N PHE A 44 -13.29 2.06 -2.36
CA PHE A 44 -12.83 1.89 -0.99
C PHE A 44 -11.43 2.46 -0.82
N GLN A 45 -11.10 2.75 0.42
CA GLN A 45 -9.81 3.31 0.77
C GLN A 45 -8.82 2.19 1.10
N ILE A 46 -7.60 2.33 0.59
CA ILE A 46 -6.47 1.53 1.03
C ILE A 46 -5.58 2.44 1.85
N ALA A 47 -5.52 2.21 3.15
CA ALA A 47 -4.66 2.94 4.06
C ALA A 47 -3.31 2.25 4.16
N TYR A 48 -2.25 3.03 4.18
CA TYR A 48 -0.89 2.48 4.29
C TYR A 48 -0.15 3.14 5.43
N VAL A 49 0.53 2.33 6.23
CA VAL A 49 1.28 2.82 7.38
C VAL A 49 2.60 2.07 7.49
N GLY A 50 3.60 2.71 8.08
CA GLY A 50 4.88 2.09 8.31
C GLY A 50 6.05 2.95 7.87
N GLY A 51 7.25 2.61 8.38
CA GLY A 51 8.45 3.37 8.10
C GLY A 51 8.86 3.35 6.65
N VAL A 52 8.66 2.21 5.96
CA VAL A 52 9.03 2.07 4.56
C VAL A 52 8.17 2.98 3.69
N PHE A 53 6.85 3.03 3.92
CA PHE A 53 5.98 3.94 3.18
C PHE A 53 6.36 5.40 3.43
N ARG A 54 6.67 5.74 4.67
CA ARG A 54 7.07 7.10 5.03
C ARG A 54 8.37 7.51 4.36
N ALA A 55 9.33 6.60 4.32
CA ALA A 55 10.66 6.87 3.76
C ALA A 55 10.66 6.82 2.24
N ALA A 56 10.03 5.83 1.63
CA ALA A 56 10.07 5.61 0.19
C ALA A 56 9.03 6.41 -0.61
N GLY A 57 7.87 6.71 0.00
CA GLY A 57 6.83 7.49 -0.66
C GLY A 57 6.39 6.90 -1.99
N GLU A 58 6.40 7.69 -3.05
CA GLU A 58 5.93 7.27 -4.37
C GLU A 58 6.78 6.16 -5.00
N MET A 59 8.02 5.97 -4.56
CA MET A 59 8.85 4.89 -5.09
C MET A 59 8.24 3.51 -4.83
N ILE A 60 7.54 3.35 -3.71
CA ILE A 60 6.85 2.11 -3.39
C ILE A 60 5.36 2.18 -3.73
N LEU A 61 4.74 3.35 -3.57
CA LEU A 61 3.30 3.52 -3.82
C LEU A 61 2.94 3.42 -5.29
N LYS A 62 3.79 3.91 -6.18
CA LYS A 62 3.50 3.88 -7.61
C LYS A 62 3.34 2.44 -8.14
N PRO A 63 4.31 1.53 -7.93
CA PRO A 63 4.12 0.15 -8.37
C PRO A 63 3.00 -0.58 -7.63
N LEU A 64 2.79 -0.28 -6.36
CA LEU A 64 1.69 -0.82 -5.58
C LEU A 64 0.35 -0.40 -6.18
N ARG A 65 0.19 0.89 -6.46
CA ARG A 65 -1.02 1.43 -7.05
C ARG A 65 -1.30 0.83 -8.44
N MET A 66 -0.27 0.66 -9.24
CA MET A 66 -0.42 0.07 -10.58
C MET A 66 -0.98 -1.34 -10.52
N GLU A 67 -0.52 -2.16 -9.58
CA GLU A 67 -1.05 -3.52 -9.43
C GLU A 67 -2.51 -3.53 -8.98
N VAL A 68 -2.86 -2.66 -8.05
CA VAL A 68 -4.23 -2.57 -7.54
C VAL A 68 -5.18 -2.03 -8.61
N ASP A 69 -4.76 -1.01 -9.35
CA ASP A 69 -5.61 -0.39 -10.36
C ASP A 69 -6.03 -1.34 -11.48
N LYS A 70 -5.23 -2.35 -11.76
CA LYS A 70 -5.58 -3.37 -12.76
C LYS A 70 -6.80 -4.18 -12.36
N VAL A 71 -7.07 -4.29 -11.07
CA VAL A 71 -8.12 -5.17 -10.52
C VAL A 71 -9.24 -4.35 -9.87
N ALA A 72 -8.89 -3.27 -9.20
CA ALA A 72 -9.84 -2.44 -8.47
C ALA A 72 -9.62 -0.96 -8.80
N PRO A 73 -10.08 -0.50 -9.97
CA PRO A 73 -9.80 0.87 -10.41
C PRO A 73 -10.47 1.95 -9.58
N ARG A 74 -11.45 1.59 -8.75
CA ARG A 74 -12.13 2.57 -7.89
C ARG A 74 -11.50 2.68 -6.51
N ALA A 75 -10.54 1.81 -6.17
CA ALA A 75 -9.81 1.89 -4.92
C ALA A 75 -8.89 3.12 -4.93
N TYR A 76 -8.71 3.74 -3.79
CA TYR A 76 -7.84 4.89 -3.65
C TYR A 76 -6.96 4.75 -2.42
N PHE A 77 -5.77 5.35 -2.49
CA PHE A 77 -4.76 5.23 -1.45
C PHE A 77 -4.67 6.52 -0.65
N GLN A 78 -4.69 6.42 0.67
CA GLN A 78 -4.48 7.56 1.55
C GLN A 78 -3.77 7.11 2.83
N PRO A 79 -2.89 7.94 3.39
CA PRO A 79 -2.35 7.66 4.70
C PRO A 79 -3.47 7.77 5.75
N PRO A 80 -3.42 7.00 6.83
CA PRO A 80 -4.43 7.11 7.87
C PRO A 80 -4.32 8.42 8.60
N HIS A 81 -5.46 8.98 9.01
CA HIS A 81 -5.52 10.22 9.78
C HIS A 81 -5.37 9.99 11.28
N PHE A 82 -5.24 8.73 11.70
CA PHE A 82 -5.18 8.34 13.11
C PHE A 82 -4.20 7.18 13.26
N SER A 83 -3.89 6.82 14.52
CA SER A 83 -2.93 5.75 14.79
C SER A 83 -3.39 4.41 14.23
N PRO A 84 -2.45 3.49 13.91
CA PRO A 84 -2.82 2.16 13.42
C PRO A 84 -3.77 1.40 14.36
N ALA A 85 -3.64 1.57 15.67
CA ALA A 85 -4.52 0.91 16.63
C ALA A 85 -5.95 1.42 16.50
N VAL A 86 -6.13 2.74 16.34
CA VAL A 86 -7.45 3.33 16.13
C VAL A 86 -8.03 2.90 14.79
N ALA A 87 -7.19 2.85 13.75
CA ALA A 87 -7.61 2.39 12.43
C ALA A 87 -8.16 0.96 12.49
N ALA A 88 -7.44 0.06 13.16
CA ALA A 88 -7.87 -1.34 13.29
C ALA A 88 -9.20 -1.45 14.02
N ALA A 89 -9.40 -0.68 15.10
CA ALA A 89 -10.64 -0.67 15.86
C ALA A 89 -11.81 -0.20 15.01
N ARG A 90 -11.60 0.85 14.20
CA ARG A 90 -12.65 1.34 13.30
C ARG A 90 -13.01 0.34 12.24
N MET A 91 -12.02 -0.32 11.64
CA MET A 91 -12.26 -1.33 10.63
C MET A 91 -13.11 -2.48 11.17
N ALA A 92 -12.82 -2.94 12.38
CA ALA A 92 -13.58 -4.02 13.00
C ALA A 92 -15.04 -3.63 13.22
N ARG A 93 -15.31 -2.35 13.50
CA ARG A 93 -16.65 -1.87 13.81
C ARG A 93 -17.46 -1.49 12.59
N GLU A 94 -16.82 -0.92 11.56
CA GLU A 94 -17.49 -0.35 10.41
C GLU A 94 -17.70 -1.33 9.27
N ARG A 95 -17.42 -2.61 9.46
CA ARG A 95 -17.41 -3.52 8.33
C ARG A 95 -16.63 -2.90 7.18
N ILE A 96 -15.61 -3.43 6.89
CA ILE A 96 -14.54 -3.11 5.99
C ILE A 96 -14.89 -2.28 4.76
N ASN A 97 -14.79 -0.97 4.87
CA ASN A 97 -14.67 -0.07 3.73
C ASN A 97 -13.21 0.29 3.47
N HIS A 98 -12.30 -0.32 4.20
CA HIS A 98 -10.87 -0.01 4.16
C HIS A 98 -10.04 -1.28 4.17
N ILE A 99 -8.91 -1.21 3.47
CA ILE A 99 -7.84 -2.18 3.61
C ILE A 99 -6.64 -1.43 4.18
N ALA A 100 -6.02 -1.98 5.21
CA ALA A 100 -4.84 -1.36 5.81
C ALA A 100 -3.59 -2.17 5.48
N LEU A 101 -2.58 -1.50 4.94
CA LEU A 101 -1.28 -2.08 4.64
C LEU A 101 -0.25 -1.48 5.59
N ALA A 102 0.52 -2.34 6.24
CA ALA A 102 1.56 -1.91 7.17
C ALA A 102 2.90 -2.55 6.82
N VAL A 103 3.92 -1.70 6.67
CA VAL A 103 5.27 -2.16 6.34
C VAL A 103 6.32 -1.36 7.09
#